data_bc143080f5da912ef36db4cbbfa06318
#
_entry.id   bc143080f5da912ef36db4cbbfa06318
#
_cell.length_a   1.000
_cell.length_b   1.000
_cell.length_c   1.000
_cell.angle_alpha   90.00
_cell.angle_beta   90.00
_cell.angle_gamma   90.00
#
_symmetry.space_group_name_H-M   'P 1'
#
loop_
_entity.id
_entity.type
_entity.pdbx_description
1 polymer ?
#
loop_
_entity_poly.entity_id
_entity_poly.type
_entity_poly.pdbx_seq_one_letter_code
_entity_poly.pdbx_strand_id
1 'polypeptide(L)'
;VFSSTALRAVETIEIIKPSIKDTEIIYEKELYTFDDQIMMDFISKITDEISSVLIVGHNPAIQETVLRLSGSDQNSNLLNRVEHKYPTAAFCSLTSTIEKWAHAGDTMFKIQEFICPKEL
;
A
#
# COMPACT_ATOMS: atom_id res chain seq x y z
N VAL A 1 7.11 4.52 -7.39
CA VAL A 1 5.71 4.05 -7.48
C VAL A 1 5.69 2.70 -8.16
N PHE A 2 5.04 1.75 -7.53
CA PHE A 2 4.81 0.42 -8.10
C PHE A 2 3.31 0.22 -8.30
N SER A 3 2.92 -0.23 -9.48
CA SER A 3 1.51 -0.40 -9.81
C SER A 3 1.24 -1.76 -10.45
N SER A 4 0.07 -2.29 -10.13
CA SER A 4 -0.51 -3.40 -10.89
C SER A 4 -0.60 -3.03 -12.37
N THR A 5 -0.53 -4.05 -13.23
CA THR A 5 -0.68 -3.89 -14.68
C THR A 5 -2.15 -3.86 -15.13
N ALA A 6 -3.11 -4.06 -14.24
CA ALA A 6 -4.52 -4.02 -14.58
C ALA A 6 -4.93 -2.62 -15.05
N LEU A 7 -5.85 -2.57 -16.00
CA LEU A 7 -6.30 -1.30 -16.60
C LEU A 7 -6.76 -0.28 -15.54
N ARG A 8 -7.51 -0.72 -14.54
CA ARG A 8 -8.01 0.17 -13.47
C ARG A 8 -6.87 0.82 -12.69
N ALA A 9 -5.80 0.08 -12.43
CA ALA A 9 -4.63 0.60 -11.74
C ALA A 9 -3.86 1.58 -12.63
N VAL A 10 -3.68 1.24 -13.89
CA VAL A 10 -3.03 2.12 -14.87
C VAL A 10 -3.80 3.44 -15.00
N GLU A 11 -5.12 3.39 -15.06
CA GLU A 11 -5.95 4.60 -15.12
C GLU A 11 -5.81 5.46 -13.87
N THR A 12 -5.71 4.84 -12.68
CA THR A 12 -5.46 5.57 -11.45
C THR A 12 -4.12 6.29 -11.51
N ILE A 13 -3.07 5.61 -11.98
CA ILE A 13 -1.75 6.22 -12.15
C ILE A 13 -1.83 7.42 -13.10
N GLU A 14 -2.53 7.30 -14.22
CA GLU A 14 -2.66 8.40 -15.18
C GLU A 14 -3.29 9.65 -14.54
N ILE A 15 -4.25 9.46 -13.64
CA ILE A 15 -4.91 10.57 -12.94
C ILE A 15 -3.95 11.25 -11.97
N ILE A 16 -3.15 10.49 -11.22
CA ILE A 16 -2.28 11.06 -10.19
C ILE A 16 -0.91 11.49 -10.70
N LYS A 17 -0.55 11.15 -11.94
CA LYS A 17 0.76 11.49 -12.52
C LYS A 17 1.18 12.94 -12.34
N PRO A 18 0.30 13.94 -12.56
CA PRO A 18 0.72 15.34 -12.36
C PRO A 18 1.19 15.65 -10.94
N SER A 19 0.68 14.90 -9.95
CA SER A 19 1.05 15.08 -8.54
C SER A 19 2.32 14.33 -8.14
N ILE A 20 2.75 13.36 -8.94
CA ILE A 20 3.90 12.51 -8.68
C ILE A 20 4.94 12.56 -9.81
N LYS A 21 4.92 13.64 -10.60
CA LYS A 21 5.93 13.86 -11.65
C LYS A 21 7.31 13.82 -11.01
N ASP A 22 8.34 13.49 -11.61
CA ASP A 22 9.68 13.31 -11.05
C ASP A 22 9.83 12.02 -10.25
N THR A 23 8.80 11.19 -10.21
CA THR A 23 8.84 9.88 -9.54
C THR A 23 8.77 8.79 -10.59
N GLU A 24 9.64 7.80 -10.48
CA GLU A 24 9.61 6.65 -11.37
C GLU A 24 8.38 5.80 -11.10
N ILE A 25 7.71 5.37 -12.18
CA ILE A 25 6.54 4.50 -12.09
C ILE A 25 6.88 3.17 -12.74
N ILE A 26 6.76 2.10 -11.98
CA ILE A 26 7.08 0.74 -12.42
C ILE A 26 5.82 -0.10 -12.35
N TYR A 27 5.43 -0.70 -13.48
CA TYR A 27 4.28 -1.61 -13.55
C TYR A 27 4.76 -3.04 -13.35
N GLU A 28 4.14 -3.73 -12.38
CA GLU A 28 4.52 -5.07 -11.97
C GLU A 28 3.33 -6.02 -12.03
N LYS A 29 3.45 -7.10 -12.80
CA LYS A 29 2.40 -8.11 -12.91
C LYS A 29 2.06 -8.75 -11.56
N GLU A 30 3.05 -8.89 -10.69
CA GLU A 30 2.87 -9.50 -9.37
C GLU A 30 1.87 -8.73 -8.53
N LEU A 31 1.71 -7.43 -8.77
CA LEU A 31 0.76 -6.59 -8.04
C LEU A 31 -0.67 -6.72 -8.58
N TYR A 32 -0.87 -7.40 -9.69
CA TYR A 32 -2.20 -7.78 -10.16
C TYR A 32 -2.60 -9.06 -9.41
N THR A 33 -2.92 -8.91 -8.15
CA THR A 33 -3.21 -10.02 -7.26
C THR A 33 -4.28 -9.64 -6.24
N PHE A 34 -4.97 -10.66 -5.74
CA PHE A 34 -5.89 -10.53 -4.62
C PHE A 34 -5.31 -11.16 -3.35
N ASP A 35 -4.08 -11.67 -3.42
CA ASP A 35 -3.39 -12.40 -2.36
C ASP A 35 -2.40 -11.49 -1.64
N ASP A 36 -2.65 -11.24 -0.35
CA ASP A 36 -1.79 -10.41 0.48
C ASP A 36 -0.39 -10.99 0.66
N GLN A 37 -0.24 -12.32 0.61
CA GLN A 37 1.08 -12.93 0.73
C GLN A 37 1.97 -12.55 -0.46
N ILE A 38 1.42 -12.53 -1.66
CA ILE A 38 2.15 -12.09 -2.85
C ILE A 38 2.57 -10.63 -2.70
N MET A 39 1.69 -9.78 -2.19
CA MET A 39 2.01 -8.37 -1.96
C MET A 39 3.07 -8.20 -0.88
N MET A 40 3.00 -8.95 0.21
CA MET A 40 4.02 -8.92 1.26
C MET A 40 5.38 -9.38 0.74
N ASP A 41 5.41 -10.43 -0.07
CA ASP A 41 6.63 -10.91 -0.70
C ASP A 41 7.23 -9.85 -1.63
N PHE A 42 6.40 -9.16 -2.38
CA PHE A 42 6.85 -8.06 -3.23
C PHE A 42 7.50 -6.94 -2.41
N ILE A 43 6.83 -6.51 -1.33
CA ILE A 43 7.33 -5.45 -0.45
C ILE A 43 8.69 -5.85 0.14
N SER A 44 8.83 -7.08 0.57
CA SER A 44 10.07 -7.56 1.20
C SER A 44 11.28 -7.56 0.26
N LYS A 45 11.05 -7.51 -1.04
CA LYS A 45 12.10 -7.53 -2.07
C LYS A 45 12.42 -6.15 -2.64
N ILE A 46 11.75 -5.09 -2.18
CA ILE A 46 12.06 -3.73 -2.63
C ILE A 46 13.49 -3.39 -2.21
N THR A 47 14.24 -2.74 -3.10
CA THR A 47 15.60 -2.33 -2.77
C THR A 47 15.62 -1.33 -1.61
N ASP A 48 16.58 -1.49 -0.70
CA ASP A 48 16.69 -0.63 0.47
C ASP A 48 17.19 0.78 0.13
N GLU A 49 17.54 1.03 -1.12
CA GLU A 49 17.84 2.37 -1.62
C GLU A 49 16.59 3.25 -1.69
N ILE A 50 15.40 2.62 -1.69
CA ILE A 50 14.11 3.31 -1.72
C ILE A 50 13.62 3.43 -0.28
N SER A 51 13.36 4.65 0.18
CA SER A 51 12.89 4.90 1.54
C SER A 51 11.36 5.03 1.65
N SER A 52 10.68 5.33 0.56
CA SER A 52 9.22 5.39 0.53
C SER A 52 8.69 4.89 -0.79
N VAL A 53 7.57 4.18 -0.74
CA VAL A 53 6.92 3.62 -1.92
C VAL A 53 5.43 3.91 -1.91
N LEU A 54 4.87 4.09 -3.08
CA LEU A 54 3.43 4.08 -3.30
C LEU A 54 3.10 2.83 -4.11
N ILE A 55 2.16 2.04 -3.61
CA ILE A 55 1.70 0.83 -4.29
C ILE A 55 0.24 1.01 -4.68
N VAL A 56 -0.06 0.77 -5.95
CA VAL A 56 -1.42 0.76 -6.48
C VAL A 56 -1.78 -0.66 -6.88
N GLY A 57 -2.79 -1.21 -6.24
CA GLY A 57 -3.18 -2.60 -6.41
C GLY A 57 -4.67 -2.81 -6.18
N HIS A 58 -5.03 -3.97 -5.69
CA HIS A 58 -6.42 -4.43 -5.61
C HIS A 58 -6.77 -4.98 -4.24
N ASN A 59 -8.05 -4.86 -3.88
CA ASN A 59 -8.59 -5.57 -2.73
C ASN A 59 -8.96 -7.00 -3.13
N PRO A 60 -8.91 -7.95 -2.20
CA PRO A 60 -8.61 -7.76 -0.77
C PRO A 60 -7.12 -7.64 -0.43
N ALA A 61 -6.21 -7.82 -1.39
CA ALA A 61 -4.76 -7.82 -1.10
C ALA A 61 -4.30 -6.54 -0.40
N ILE A 62 -4.74 -5.37 -0.85
CA ILE A 62 -4.35 -4.08 -0.25
C ILE A 62 -4.81 -4.00 1.21
N GLN A 63 -6.10 -4.23 1.46
CA GLN A 63 -6.64 -4.16 2.82
C GLN A 63 -5.93 -5.14 3.76
N GLU A 64 -5.79 -6.39 3.34
CA GLU A 64 -5.15 -7.42 4.15
C GLU A 64 -3.68 -7.13 4.39
N THR A 65 -2.98 -6.55 3.42
CA THR A 65 -1.58 -6.14 3.59
C THR A 65 -1.46 -5.02 4.63
N VAL A 66 -2.33 -4.01 4.55
CA VAL A 66 -2.35 -2.94 5.55
C VAL A 66 -2.57 -3.52 6.95
N LEU A 67 -3.51 -4.44 7.10
CA LEU A 67 -3.80 -5.09 8.39
C LEU A 67 -2.62 -5.90 8.90
N ARG A 68 -1.92 -6.62 8.02
CA ARG A 68 -0.73 -7.38 8.41
C ARG A 68 0.41 -6.47 8.87
N LEU A 69 0.64 -5.38 8.17
CA LEU A 69 1.72 -4.45 8.51
C LEU A 69 1.45 -3.72 9.83
N SER A 70 0.19 -3.43 10.11
CA SER A 70 -0.21 -2.58 11.24
C SER A 70 -1.00 -3.30 12.34
N GLY A 71 -1.14 -4.62 12.26
CA GLY A 71 -2.06 -5.40 13.10
C GLY A 71 -1.80 -5.35 14.59
N SER A 72 -0.62 -4.89 15.03
CA SER A 72 -0.29 -4.77 16.45
C SER A 72 -0.64 -3.41 17.04
N ASP A 73 -1.09 -2.46 16.24
CA ASP A 73 -1.44 -1.12 16.69
C ASP A 73 -2.90 -1.08 17.18
N GLN A 74 -3.15 -1.70 18.33
CA GLN A 74 -4.48 -1.93 18.85
C GLN A 74 -5.23 -0.66 19.28
N ASN A 75 -4.54 0.45 19.42
CA ASN A 75 -5.13 1.71 19.86
C ASN A 75 -5.47 2.66 18.70
N SER A 76 -5.30 2.20 17.48
CA SER A 76 -5.52 3.04 16.30
C SER A 76 -6.98 3.03 15.87
N ASN A 77 -7.61 4.20 15.85
CA ASN A 77 -8.93 4.36 15.25
C ASN A 77 -8.87 4.14 13.75
N LEU A 78 -7.74 4.49 13.11
CA LEU A 78 -7.54 4.28 11.69
C LEU A 78 -7.49 2.80 11.35
N LEU A 79 -6.82 2.00 12.19
CA LEU A 79 -6.79 0.55 12.00
C LEU A 79 -8.20 -0.05 12.06
N ASN A 80 -9.02 0.39 13.01
CA ASN A 80 -10.40 -0.07 13.11
C ASN A 80 -11.21 0.26 11.86
N ARG A 81 -11.00 1.44 11.30
CA ARG A 81 -11.66 1.85 10.05
C ARG A 81 -11.23 0.98 8.88
N VAL A 82 -9.95 0.67 8.77
CA VAL A 82 -9.42 -0.21 7.71
C VAL A 82 -10.00 -1.61 7.83
N GLU A 83 -10.07 -2.16 9.06
CA GLU A 83 -10.67 -3.46 9.30
C GLU A 83 -12.13 -3.51 8.85
N HIS A 84 -12.87 -2.44 9.14
CA HIS A 84 -14.30 -2.38 8.85
C HIS A 84 -14.54 -2.33 7.35
N LYS A 85 -13.84 -1.47 6.63
CA LYS A 85 -14.04 -1.30 5.19
C LYS A 85 -12.85 -0.59 4.54
N TYR A 86 -12.42 -1.10 3.40
CA TYR A 86 -11.42 -0.46 2.55
C TYR A 86 -12.03 -0.25 1.17
N PRO A 87 -12.66 0.90 0.92
CA PRO A 87 -13.38 1.13 -0.35
C PRO A 87 -12.44 1.30 -1.55
N THR A 88 -12.99 1.14 -2.73
CA THR A 88 -12.28 1.40 -3.98
C THR A 88 -11.74 2.84 -3.96
N ALA A 89 -10.51 3.01 -4.42
CA ALA A 89 -9.80 4.28 -4.47
C ALA A 89 -9.49 4.89 -3.09
N ALA A 90 -9.57 4.11 -2.02
CA ALA A 90 -9.10 4.56 -0.71
C ALA A 90 -7.57 4.65 -0.69
N PHE A 91 -7.07 5.56 0.11
CA PHE A 91 -5.64 5.77 0.31
C PHE A 91 -5.27 5.53 1.77
N CYS A 92 -4.20 4.78 1.98
CA CYS A 92 -3.66 4.53 3.32
C CYS A 92 -2.15 4.79 3.33
N SER A 93 -1.68 5.62 4.25
CA SER A 93 -0.25 5.80 4.43
C SER A 93 0.19 5.20 5.75
N LEU A 94 1.34 4.53 5.71
CA LEU A 94 1.91 3.83 6.86
C LEU A 94 3.37 4.25 7.02
N THR A 95 3.83 4.27 8.25
CA THR A 95 5.24 4.54 8.57
C THR A 95 5.78 3.47 9.50
N SER A 96 7.08 3.25 9.40
CA SER A 96 7.82 2.31 10.24
C SER A 96 9.24 2.79 10.43
N THR A 97 9.91 2.23 11.44
CA THR A 97 11.32 2.50 11.72
C THR A 97 12.23 1.43 11.12
N ILE A 98 11.71 0.53 10.29
CA ILE A 98 12.55 -0.50 9.66
C ILE A 98 13.61 0.15 8.77
N GLU A 99 14.77 -0.50 8.69
CA GLU A 99 15.86 -0.07 7.83
C GLU A 99 15.92 -0.88 6.52
N LYS A 100 15.29 -2.05 6.52
CA LYS A 100 15.25 -2.97 5.37
C LYS A 100 13.84 -3.45 5.10
N TRP A 101 13.42 -3.37 3.85
CA TRP A 101 12.10 -3.86 3.44
C TRP A 101 11.90 -5.35 3.74
N ALA A 102 12.97 -6.15 3.73
CA ALA A 102 12.90 -7.56 4.08
C ALA A 102 12.32 -7.81 5.47
N HIS A 103 12.39 -6.82 6.36
CA HIS A 103 11.86 -6.90 7.73
C HIS A 103 10.44 -6.36 7.86
N ALA A 104 9.78 -5.99 6.77
CA ALA A 104 8.44 -5.42 6.81
C ALA A 104 7.41 -6.32 7.52
N GLY A 105 7.53 -7.64 7.35
CA GLY A 105 6.63 -8.60 7.99
C GLY A 105 6.87 -8.79 9.49
N ASP A 106 8.01 -8.36 9.99
CA ASP A 106 8.44 -8.58 11.37
C ASP A 106 8.30 -7.34 12.26
N THR A 107 7.94 -6.22 11.68
CA THR A 107 7.91 -4.92 12.38
C THR A 107 6.55 -4.28 12.21
N MET A 108 6.07 -3.69 13.30
CA MET A 108 4.80 -2.97 13.27
C MET A 108 4.92 -1.67 12.50
N PHE A 109 4.01 -1.46 11.57
CA PHE A 109 3.80 -0.17 10.92
C PHE A 109 2.68 0.58 11.62
N LYS A 110 2.72 1.89 11.56
CA LYS A 110 1.64 2.75 12.05
C LYS A 110 0.91 3.35 10.86
N ILE A 111 -0.43 3.30 10.91
CA ILE A 111 -1.25 3.98 9.91
C ILE A 111 -1.26 5.46 10.26
N GLN A 112 -0.77 6.29 9.35
CA GLN A 112 -0.75 7.74 9.52
C GLN A 112 -2.00 8.39 8.96
N GLU A 113 -2.48 7.90 7.82
CA GLU A 113 -3.66 8.44 7.15
C GLU A 113 -4.46 7.32 6.52
N PHE A 114 -5.77 7.46 6.55
CA PHE A 114 -6.69 6.61 5.81
C PHE A 114 -7.81 7.47 5.27
N ILE A 115 -7.82 7.66 3.95
CA ILE A 115 -8.73 8.58 3.28
C ILE A 115 -9.59 7.80 2.31
N CYS A 116 -10.90 7.93 2.44
CA CYS A 116 -11.88 7.31 1.56
C CYS A 116 -12.45 8.35 0.59
N PRO A 117 -12.82 7.95 -0.65
CA PRO A 117 -13.29 8.91 -1.65
C PRO A 117 -14.45 9.79 -1.20
N LYS A 118 -15.40 9.25 -0.44
CA LYS A 118 -16.55 10.04 0.01
C LYS A 118 -16.24 11.02 1.15
N GLU A 119 -15.00 11.05 1.62
CA GLU A 119 -14.54 12.05 2.59
C GLU A 119 -13.99 13.30 1.88
N LEU A 120 -13.85 13.21 0.58
CA LEU A 120 -13.37 14.32 -0.26
C LEU A 120 -14.57 15.17 -0.81
#